data_8a0a2820f0457e44dd59432ac679d4c7
#
_entry.id   8a0a2820f0457e44dd59432ac679d4c7
#
_cell.length_a   1.000
_cell.length_b   1.000
_cell.length_c   1.000
_cell.angle_alpha   90.00
_cell.angle_beta   90.00
_cell.angle_gamma   90.00
#
_symmetry.space_group_name_H-M   'P 1'
#
loop_
_entity.id
_entity.type
_entity.pdbx_description
1 polymer ?
#
loop_
_entity_poly.entity_id
_entity_poly.type
_entity_poly.pdbx_seq_one_letter_code
_entity_poly.pdbx_strand_id
1 'polypeptide(L)'
;AAVGPFRPAQPREGAGAPGEWPRCIGEGDARPPCLPPRTARLLFAGDVMQHLPQVFAARRADGTHDYTSVFEGVAPYFAAADLVAVNLETTLTASGDYAGYPCFRSPLSLAAALGAAGVDVCALANNHCCDGGAQGIRTTLAELDRLGIRHTGVFADSLSLRRDHPLILTAGGIRFALLNYTYSTNGIPVPPGVAVRMIDTAVMRRDLASARAAADCTVVLIHWGDEYRRQPSQAQRRLAAFLRRSGADLVVGSHPHVVQPYAADSTGAVFYSLGNFVSNQRRRYCDGGIMARATVVLRPDGSLRVAVDAVPVWVMLPDYRILPLPAADTVPMTRAERLQYARFAEDTRFILNAGPYK
;
A
#
# COMPACT_ATOMS: atom_id res chain seq x y z
N ALA A 1 18.63 -13.91 16.96
CA ALA A 1 17.59 -13.57 17.92
C ALA A 1 16.25 -13.75 17.22
N ALA A 2 15.36 -14.58 17.79
CA ALA A 2 14.04 -14.79 17.25
C ALA A 2 13.27 -13.45 17.29
N VAL A 3 12.81 -12.97 16.14
CA VAL A 3 11.91 -11.84 16.05
C VAL A 3 10.60 -12.27 16.73
N GLY A 4 10.22 -11.59 17.83
CA GLY A 4 9.01 -11.89 18.57
C GLY A 4 7.77 -11.81 17.68
N PRO A 5 6.66 -12.43 18.10
CA PRO A 5 5.44 -12.43 17.32
C PRO A 5 4.96 -11.00 17.09
N PHE A 6 4.55 -10.70 15.85
CA PHE A 6 3.83 -9.48 15.48
C PHE A 6 2.74 -9.23 16.53
N ARG A 7 2.76 -8.08 17.19
CA ARG A 7 1.63 -7.65 18.02
C ARG A 7 0.57 -7.11 17.06
N PRO A 8 -0.60 -7.77 16.93
CA PRO A 8 -1.72 -7.14 16.23
C PRO A 8 -1.99 -5.82 16.97
N ALA A 9 -2.20 -4.74 16.20
CA ALA A 9 -2.65 -3.49 16.78
C ALA A 9 -3.89 -3.78 17.64
N GLN A 10 -3.82 -3.47 18.92
CA GLN A 10 -5.02 -3.60 19.79
C GLN A 10 -6.08 -2.65 19.20
N PRO A 11 -7.38 -3.05 19.20
CA PRO A 11 -8.44 -2.15 18.80
C PRO A 11 -8.32 -0.87 19.63
N ARG A 12 -8.03 0.24 18.98
CA ARG A 12 -7.94 1.53 19.66
C ARG A 12 -9.37 1.97 19.96
N GLU A 13 -9.77 1.90 21.21
CA GLU A 13 -11.06 2.39 21.68
C GLU A 13 -11.20 3.88 21.33
N GLY A 14 -12.28 4.25 20.62
CA GLY A 14 -12.72 5.62 20.45
C GLY A 14 -12.66 6.25 19.06
N ALA A 15 -12.19 5.57 18.03
CA ALA A 15 -12.31 6.09 16.66
C ALA A 15 -13.68 5.66 16.09
N GLY A 16 -14.54 6.63 15.76
CA GLY A 16 -15.78 6.35 15.01
C GLY A 16 -15.45 5.56 13.76
N ALA A 17 -16.05 4.37 13.63
CA ALA A 17 -15.73 3.45 12.55
C ALA A 17 -16.00 4.09 11.19
N PRO A 18 -15.04 4.19 10.28
CA PRO A 18 -15.25 4.74 8.96
C PRO A 18 -15.99 3.71 8.09
N GLY A 19 -17.30 3.76 8.09
CA GLY A 19 -18.16 2.95 7.23
C GLY A 19 -18.12 1.44 7.49
N GLU A 20 -19.04 0.72 6.92
CA GLU A 20 -19.01 -0.75 6.99
C GLU A 20 -17.89 -1.31 6.10
N TRP A 21 -17.22 -2.36 6.56
CA TRP A 21 -16.27 -3.12 5.76
C TRP A 21 -17.02 -4.03 4.77
N PRO A 22 -16.42 -4.31 3.59
CA PRO A 22 -17.00 -5.24 2.63
C PRO A 22 -17.23 -6.61 3.29
N ARG A 23 -18.42 -7.19 3.05
CA ARG A 23 -18.82 -8.47 3.63
C ARG A 23 -18.72 -9.60 2.61
N CYS A 24 -18.25 -10.77 3.04
CA CYS A 24 -18.28 -11.96 2.21
C CYS A 24 -19.70 -12.54 2.13
N ILE A 25 -20.17 -12.86 0.93
CA ILE A 25 -21.48 -13.48 0.71
C ILE A 25 -21.45 -14.92 1.27
N GLY A 26 -22.43 -15.29 2.10
CA GLY A 26 -22.60 -16.66 2.61
C GLY A 26 -22.20 -16.86 4.08
N GLU A 27 -22.21 -15.82 4.93
CA GLU A 27 -21.95 -15.94 6.38
C GLU A 27 -23.12 -16.55 7.20
N GLY A 28 -24.13 -17.16 6.56
CA GLY A 28 -25.41 -17.53 7.17
C GLY A 28 -25.80 -19.01 7.25
N ASP A 29 -24.86 -19.99 7.18
CA ASP A 29 -25.25 -21.41 7.33
C ASP A 29 -24.79 -22.02 8.66
N ALA A 30 -25.76 -22.30 9.52
CA ALA A 30 -25.59 -23.04 10.77
C ALA A 30 -25.32 -24.53 10.51
N ARG A 31 -24.07 -25.00 10.76
CA ARG A 31 -23.70 -26.41 10.89
C ARG A 31 -22.92 -26.64 12.20
N PRO A 32 -22.87 -27.92 12.70
CA PRO A 32 -22.35 -28.26 14.05
C PRO A 32 -20.88 -27.89 14.26
N PRO A 33 -20.29 -27.99 15.47
CA PRO A 33 -19.18 -27.17 15.94
C PRO A 33 -17.88 -27.41 15.15
N CYS A 34 -17.81 -26.80 13.98
CA CYS A 34 -16.56 -26.51 13.31
C CYS A 34 -15.94 -25.29 13.98
N LEU A 35 -14.62 -25.21 14.01
CA LEU A 35 -13.92 -23.99 14.42
C LEU A 35 -14.56 -22.79 13.69
N PRO A 36 -14.79 -21.66 14.37
CA PRO A 36 -15.38 -20.49 13.72
C PRO A 36 -14.46 -20.02 12.57
N PRO A 37 -15.02 -19.47 11.50
CA PRO A 37 -14.21 -18.86 10.45
C PRO A 37 -13.34 -17.73 11.02
N ARG A 38 -12.10 -17.62 10.55
CA ARG A 38 -11.19 -16.54 10.89
C ARG A 38 -11.36 -15.42 9.89
N THR A 39 -11.40 -14.20 10.36
CA THR A 39 -11.63 -13.01 9.52
C THR A 39 -10.52 -11.99 9.73
N ALA A 40 -9.98 -11.45 8.66
CA ALA A 40 -9.02 -10.36 8.68
C ALA A 40 -9.44 -9.23 7.73
N ARG A 41 -9.20 -8.00 8.16
CA ARG A 41 -9.44 -6.76 7.43
C ARG A 41 -8.11 -6.18 7.01
N LEU A 42 -7.86 -6.13 5.70
CA LEU A 42 -6.63 -5.57 5.14
C LEU A 42 -6.94 -4.25 4.45
N LEU A 43 -6.05 -3.29 4.60
CA LEU A 43 -6.12 -2.02 3.93
C LEU A 43 -4.81 -1.76 3.18
N PHE A 44 -4.94 -1.38 1.91
CA PHE A 44 -3.81 -1.03 1.05
C PHE A 44 -3.95 0.42 0.59
N ALA A 45 -2.90 1.22 0.74
CA ALA A 45 -2.85 2.56 0.20
C ALA A 45 -1.77 2.67 -0.88
N GLY A 46 -1.96 3.60 -1.82
CA GLY A 46 -1.11 3.76 -3.00
C GLY A 46 0.22 4.44 -2.73
N ASP A 47 0.67 5.25 -3.68
CA ASP A 47 2.01 5.81 -3.73
C ASP A 47 2.19 6.91 -2.68
N VAL A 48 3.09 6.68 -1.71
CA VAL A 48 3.57 7.67 -0.74
C VAL A 48 4.85 8.27 -1.30
N MET A 49 4.71 9.42 -1.92
CA MET A 49 5.82 10.17 -2.54
C MET A 49 6.14 11.42 -1.74
N GLN A 50 7.37 11.94 -1.88
CA GLN A 50 7.79 13.19 -1.25
C GLN A 50 8.52 14.11 -2.23
N HIS A 51 7.78 15.04 -2.80
CA HIS A 51 8.35 16.15 -3.55
C HIS A 51 8.83 17.24 -2.58
N LEU A 52 9.79 18.07 -3.00
CA LEU A 52 10.31 19.16 -2.15
C LEU A 52 9.23 20.08 -1.55
N PRO A 53 8.14 20.46 -2.27
CA PRO A 53 7.07 21.24 -1.65
C PRO A 53 6.42 20.55 -0.45
N GLN A 54 6.31 19.22 -0.42
CA GLN A 54 5.80 18.46 0.72
C GLN A 54 6.78 18.50 1.89
N VAL A 55 8.09 18.38 1.61
CA VAL A 55 9.14 18.52 2.63
C VAL A 55 9.11 19.90 3.26
N PHE A 56 8.95 20.97 2.42
CA PHE A 56 8.85 22.34 2.92
C PHE A 56 7.56 22.58 3.73
N ALA A 57 6.42 22.01 3.30
CA ALA A 57 5.17 22.13 4.04
C ALA A 57 5.23 21.47 5.42
N ALA A 58 5.98 20.37 5.55
CA ALA A 58 6.17 19.67 6.81
C ALA A 58 7.20 20.31 7.74
N ARG A 59 7.97 21.32 7.28
CA ARG A 59 9.04 21.96 8.05
C ARG A 59 8.49 22.83 9.16
N ARG A 60 8.96 22.63 10.38
CA ARG A 60 8.67 23.43 11.57
C ARG A 60 9.68 24.58 11.73
N ALA A 61 9.36 25.54 12.61
CA ALA A 61 10.21 26.69 12.91
C ALA A 61 11.59 26.29 13.51
N ASP A 62 11.66 25.17 14.20
CA ASP A 62 12.90 24.61 14.77
C ASP A 62 13.75 23.85 13.75
N GLY A 63 13.31 23.79 12.49
CA GLY A 63 13.97 23.08 11.40
C GLY A 63 13.67 21.57 11.31
N THR A 64 12.92 21.01 12.24
CA THR A 64 12.41 19.63 12.16
C THR A 64 11.27 19.52 11.14
N HIS A 65 10.85 18.28 10.84
CA HIS A 65 9.74 18.02 9.91
C HIS A 65 8.67 17.20 10.62
N ASP A 66 7.40 17.58 10.43
CA ASP A 66 6.24 16.89 10.99
C ASP A 66 5.20 16.59 9.91
N TYR A 67 4.92 15.31 9.74
CA TYR A 67 3.94 14.80 8.78
C TYR A 67 2.65 14.29 9.45
N THR A 68 2.46 14.53 10.75
CA THR A 68 1.33 13.98 11.51
C THR A 68 -0.01 14.39 10.89
N SER A 69 -0.17 15.68 10.57
CA SER A 69 -1.42 16.21 9.99
C SER A 69 -1.73 15.63 8.60
N VAL A 70 -0.72 15.19 7.86
CA VAL A 70 -0.91 14.56 6.53
C VAL A 70 -1.80 13.32 6.63
N PHE A 71 -1.63 12.52 7.68
CA PHE A 71 -2.27 11.21 7.85
C PHE A 71 -3.45 11.21 8.84
N GLU A 72 -3.73 12.30 9.55
CA GLU A 72 -4.83 12.39 10.53
C GLU A 72 -6.18 11.92 9.96
N GLY A 73 -6.53 12.35 8.76
CA GLY A 73 -7.80 12.01 8.13
C GLY A 73 -7.98 10.53 7.81
N VAL A 74 -6.87 9.79 7.65
CA VAL A 74 -6.89 8.37 7.30
C VAL A 74 -6.57 7.45 8.48
N ALA A 75 -6.00 7.97 9.56
CA ALA A 75 -5.66 7.19 10.75
C ALA A 75 -6.86 6.38 11.32
N PRO A 76 -8.11 6.87 11.35
CA PRO A 76 -9.26 6.07 11.77
C PRO A 76 -9.52 4.85 10.88
N TYR A 77 -9.23 4.95 9.57
CA TYR A 77 -9.36 3.82 8.62
C TYR A 77 -8.28 2.78 8.87
N PHE A 78 -7.05 3.21 9.16
CA PHE A 78 -5.94 2.34 9.49
C PHE A 78 -6.20 1.60 10.80
N ALA A 79 -6.69 2.32 11.83
CA ALA A 79 -7.04 1.74 13.12
C ALA A 79 -8.17 0.68 13.05
N ALA A 80 -9.03 0.75 12.03
CA ALA A 80 -10.10 -0.22 11.81
C ALA A 80 -9.66 -1.47 11.02
N ALA A 81 -8.44 -1.49 10.49
CA ALA A 81 -7.85 -2.62 9.78
C ALA A 81 -7.00 -3.49 10.73
N ASP A 82 -6.89 -4.77 10.40
CA ASP A 82 -6.00 -5.71 11.09
C ASP A 82 -4.58 -5.71 10.49
N LEU A 83 -4.44 -5.19 9.26
CA LEU A 83 -3.17 -5.02 8.56
C LEU A 83 -3.27 -3.88 7.55
N VAL A 84 -2.32 -2.93 7.60
CA VAL A 84 -2.22 -1.79 6.68
C VAL A 84 -0.90 -1.83 5.92
N ALA A 85 -0.94 -1.80 4.59
CA ALA A 85 0.23 -1.74 3.74
C ALA A 85 0.19 -0.54 2.77
N VAL A 86 1.33 0.11 2.56
CA VAL A 86 1.49 1.26 1.64
C VAL A 86 2.67 1.04 0.69
N ASN A 87 2.66 1.66 -0.48
CA ASN A 87 3.83 1.76 -1.34
C ASN A 87 4.66 2.99 -0.93
N LEU A 88 5.83 2.78 -0.30
CA LEU A 88 6.74 3.87 0.06
C LEU A 88 7.66 4.17 -1.12
N GLU A 89 7.30 5.18 -1.92
CA GLU A 89 7.95 5.52 -3.18
C GLU A 89 8.95 6.65 -3.02
N THR A 90 9.87 6.46 -2.10
CA THR A 90 11.00 7.34 -1.80
C THR A 90 12.01 6.60 -0.97
N THR A 91 13.28 7.04 -0.97
CA THR A 91 14.25 6.64 0.04
C THR A 91 14.27 7.63 1.20
N LEU A 92 14.67 7.19 2.38
CA LEU A 92 14.82 8.04 3.57
C LEU A 92 16.27 8.47 3.74
N THR A 93 16.47 9.66 4.32
CA THR A 93 17.81 10.18 4.66
C THR A 93 17.80 10.85 6.02
N ALA A 94 18.91 10.66 6.76
CA ALA A 94 19.19 11.31 8.04
C ALA A 94 20.10 12.53 7.91
N SER A 95 20.70 12.74 6.72
CA SER A 95 21.71 13.79 6.50
C SER A 95 21.14 15.17 6.23
N GLY A 96 19.82 15.29 6.03
CA GLY A 96 19.18 16.56 5.69
C GLY A 96 19.30 16.95 4.21
N ASP A 97 19.92 16.14 3.37
CA ASP A 97 20.01 16.30 1.91
C ASP A 97 18.73 15.87 1.20
N TYR A 98 17.61 16.45 1.59
CA TYR A 98 16.30 16.12 1.04
C TYR A 98 16.20 16.49 -0.44
N ALA A 99 15.57 15.61 -1.23
CA ALA A 99 15.39 15.84 -2.67
C ALA A 99 14.02 15.32 -3.13
N GLY A 100 13.46 16.04 -4.11
CA GLY A 100 12.29 15.61 -4.86
C GLY A 100 12.69 14.95 -6.18
N TYR A 101 11.76 14.99 -7.16
CA TYR A 101 12.01 14.48 -8.49
C TYR A 101 13.31 15.05 -9.10
N PRO A 102 14.16 14.26 -9.81
CA PRO A 102 13.91 12.87 -10.18
C PRO A 102 14.35 11.81 -9.18
N CYS A 103 15.06 12.17 -8.11
CA CYS A 103 15.61 11.21 -7.12
C CYS A 103 15.18 11.61 -5.71
N PHE A 104 14.17 10.91 -5.19
CA PHE A 104 13.53 11.25 -3.91
C PHE A 104 14.38 10.84 -2.71
N ARG A 105 14.61 11.79 -1.79
CA ARG A 105 15.20 11.55 -0.47
C ARG A 105 14.41 12.32 0.58
N SER A 106 13.78 11.62 1.48
CA SER A 106 12.79 12.14 2.42
C SER A 106 13.29 12.14 3.87
N PRO A 107 12.78 13.04 4.72
CA PRO A 107 13.04 13.00 6.14
C PRO A 107 12.59 11.69 6.81
N LEU A 108 13.32 11.22 7.82
CA LEU A 108 12.94 10.04 8.64
C LEU A 108 11.56 10.20 9.29
N SER A 109 11.17 11.42 9.62
CA SER A 109 9.88 11.73 10.23
C SER A 109 8.67 11.37 9.36
N LEU A 110 8.85 11.19 8.04
CA LEU A 110 7.80 10.63 7.18
C LEU A 110 7.45 9.20 7.61
N ALA A 111 8.45 8.34 7.79
CA ALA A 111 8.22 6.97 8.25
C ALA A 111 7.65 6.93 9.67
N ALA A 112 8.12 7.82 10.55
CA ALA A 112 7.58 7.94 11.90
C ALA A 112 6.09 8.31 11.90
N ALA A 113 5.67 9.23 11.02
CA ALA A 113 4.27 9.62 10.86
C ALA A 113 3.41 8.49 10.27
N LEU A 114 3.94 7.71 9.30
CA LEU A 114 3.28 6.51 8.78
C LEU A 114 3.04 5.48 9.89
N GLY A 115 4.06 5.18 10.70
CA GLY A 115 3.93 4.26 11.83
C GLY A 115 2.93 4.76 12.89
N ALA A 116 2.98 6.05 13.22
CA ALA A 116 2.05 6.67 14.16
C ALA A 116 0.60 6.65 13.65
N ALA A 117 0.39 6.75 12.33
CA ALA A 117 -0.92 6.64 11.71
C ALA A 117 -1.46 5.20 11.70
N GLY A 118 -0.59 4.18 11.86
CA GLY A 118 -0.98 2.77 11.93
C GLY A 118 -0.59 1.94 10.71
N VAL A 119 0.42 2.37 9.93
CA VAL A 119 0.98 1.56 8.85
C VAL A 119 1.80 0.41 9.43
N ASP A 120 1.52 -0.82 9.01
CA ASP A 120 2.20 -2.03 9.44
C ASP A 120 3.28 -2.46 8.45
N VAL A 121 3.08 -2.20 7.14
CA VAL A 121 3.95 -2.69 6.06
C VAL A 121 4.23 -1.61 5.03
N CYS A 122 5.50 -1.44 4.68
CA CYS A 122 5.95 -0.68 3.51
C CYS A 122 6.39 -1.62 2.38
N ALA A 123 5.74 -1.52 1.22
CA ALA A 123 6.24 -2.07 -0.04
C ALA A 123 7.33 -1.14 -0.57
N LEU A 124 8.54 -1.66 -0.77
CA LEU A 124 9.71 -0.87 -1.12
C LEU A 124 10.20 -1.09 -2.55
N ALA A 125 9.83 -2.22 -3.20
CA ALA A 125 10.17 -2.43 -4.61
C ALA A 125 9.30 -1.56 -5.50
N ASN A 126 9.84 -0.40 -5.86
CA ASN A 126 9.30 0.57 -6.80
C ASN A 126 10.44 1.20 -7.61
N ASN A 127 10.12 2.03 -8.59
CA ASN A 127 11.12 2.62 -9.47
C ASN A 127 12.02 3.67 -8.77
N HIS A 128 11.64 4.16 -7.57
CA HIS A 128 12.40 5.11 -6.76
C HIS A 128 13.16 4.45 -5.58
N CYS A 129 13.15 3.14 -5.48
CA CYS A 129 13.78 2.43 -4.36
C CYS A 129 15.31 2.59 -4.30
N CYS A 130 15.96 2.96 -5.41
CA CYS A 130 17.40 3.15 -5.50
C CYS A 130 17.83 4.63 -5.49
N ASP A 131 16.95 5.60 -5.37
CA ASP A 131 17.23 7.04 -5.51
C ASP A 131 18.30 7.56 -4.55
N GLY A 132 18.33 7.08 -3.30
CA GLY A 132 19.35 7.41 -2.31
C GLY A 132 20.59 6.51 -2.35
N GLY A 133 20.72 5.64 -3.37
CA GLY A 133 21.80 4.67 -3.49
C GLY A 133 21.84 3.70 -2.29
N ALA A 134 22.98 3.06 -2.07
CA ALA A 134 23.15 2.09 -0.98
C ALA A 134 22.89 2.68 0.40
N GLN A 135 23.25 3.94 0.62
CA GLN A 135 23.02 4.60 1.91
C GLN A 135 21.53 4.87 2.15
N GLY A 136 20.81 5.41 1.15
CA GLY A 136 19.37 5.65 1.25
C GLY A 136 18.58 4.37 1.52
N ILE A 137 18.92 3.28 0.82
CA ILE A 137 18.32 1.96 1.06
C ILE A 137 18.57 1.52 2.51
N ARG A 138 19.82 1.50 2.97
CA ARG A 138 20.15 1.09 4.35
C ARG A 138 19.47 1.95 5.39
N THR A 139 19.44 3.28 5.19
CA THR A 139 18.74 4.20 6.09
C THR A 139 17.24 3.93 6.13
N THR A 140 16.61 3.67 4.97
CA THR A 140 15.19 3.35 4.88
C THR A 140 14.86 2.05 5.64
N LEU A 141 15.61 0.98 5.38
CA LEU A 141 15.41 -0.31 6.05
C LEU A 141 15.60 -0.19 7.58
N ALA A 142 16.70 0.43 8.00
CA ALA A 142 17.01 0.61 9.43
C ALA A 142 15.96 1.46 10.16
N GLU A 143 15.44 2.51 9.53
CA GLU A 143 14.42 3.36 10.14
C GLU A 143 13.06 2.63 10.25
N LEU A 144 12.66 1.89 9.23
CA LEU A 144 11.45 1.06 9.28
C LEU A 144 11.56 -0.02 10.37
N ASP A 145 12.71 -0.70 10.46
CA ASP A 145 12.99 -1.68 11.52
C ASP A 145 12.93 -1.04 12.91
N ARG A 146 13.54 0.14 13.09
CA ARG A 146 13.52 0.89 14.35
C ARG A 146 12.10 1.25 14.79
N LEU A 147 11.23 1.57 13.84
CA LEU A 147 9.82 1.91 14.08
C LEU A 147 8.92 0.67 14.21
N GLY A 148 9.44 -0.54 13.94
CA GLY A 148 8.66 -1.77 13.93
C GLY A 148 7.73 -1.90 12.72
N ILE A 149 7.94 -1.07 11.68
CA ILE A 149 7.21 -1.17 10.41
C ILE A 149 7.87 -2.27 9.58
N ARG A 150 7.09 -3.27 9.20
CA ARG A 150 7.59 -4.35 8.34
C ARG A 150 7.76 -3.83 6.92
N HIS A 151 8.66 -4.45 6.17
CA HIS A 151 8.91 -4.06 4.79
C HIS A 151 9.22 -5.28 3.91
N THR A 152 9.04 -5.12 2.61
CA THR A 152 9.34 -6.18 1.63
C THR A 152 9.68 -5.59 0.26
N GLY A 153 10.29 -6.39 -0.61
CA GLY A 153 10.65 -6.02 -1.97
C GLY A 153 12.08 -5.52 -2.13
N VAL A 154 12.66 -4.88 -1.10
CA VAL A 154 14.07 -4.47 -1.05
C VAL A 154 14.68 -5.05 0.22
N PHE A 155 15.90 -5.58 0.11
CA PHE A 155 16.61 -6.27 1.19
C PHE A 155 18.06 -5.80 1.24
N ALA A 156 18.60 -5.69 2.46
CA ALA A 156 19.98 -5.22 2.68
C ALA A 156 21.04 -6.11 2.00
N ASP A 157 20.73 -7.41 1.89
CA ASP A 157 21.59 -8.41 1.27
C ASP A 157 20.83 -9.69 0.90
N SER A 158 21.54 -10.66 0.34
CA SER A 158 20.98 -11.95 -0.04
C SER A 158 20.61 -12.84 1.16
N LEU A 159 21.15 -12.59 2.35
CA LEU A 159 20.80 -13.32 3.57
C LEU A 159 19.44 -12.86 4.10
N SER A 160 19.26 -11.53 4.20
CA SER A 160 17.98 -10.93 4.58
C SER A 160 16.89 -11.28 3.56
N LEU A 161 17.19 -11.27 2.25
CA LEU A 161 16.25 -11.76 1.24
C LEU A 161 15.80 -13.21 1.52
N ARG A 162 16.72 -14.13 1.79
CA ARG A 162 16.37 -15.54 2.07
C ARG A 162 15.60 -15.73 3.37
N ARG A 163 15.86 -14.91 4.37
CA ARG A 163 15.20 -14.99 5.68
C ARG A 163 13.81 -14.39 5.67
N ASP A 164 13.63 -13.26 4.99
CA ASP A 164 12.46 -12.38 5.14
C ASP A 164 11.52 -12.39 3.92
N HIS A 165 11.81 -13.22 2.90
CA HIS A 165 10.99 -13.34 1.69
C HIS A 165 10.50 -14.77 1.48
N PRO A 166 9.18 -14.99 1.34
CA PRO A 166 8.08 -14.01 1.44
C PRO A 166 7.93 -13.43 2.87
N LEU A 167 7.45 -12.21 2.98
CA LEU A 167 7.12 -11.62 4.29
C LEU A 167 5.86 -12.29 4.84
N ILE A 168 5.99 -13.03 5.94
CA ILE A 168 4.86 -13.71 6.59
C ILE A 168 4.38 -12.91 7.80
N LEU A 169 3.08 -12.60 7.82
CA LEU A 169 2.40 -11.89 8.90
C LEU A 169 1.10 -12.60 9.28
N THR A 170 0.66 -12.41 10.52
CA THR A 170 -0.63 -12.94 10.97
C THR A 170 -1.54 -11.79 11.36
N ALA A 171 -2.73 -11.74 10.78
CA ALA A 171 -3.78 -10.78 11.08
C ALA A 171 -5.13 -11.52 11.16
N GLY A 172 -5.97 -11.23 12.15
CA GLY A 172 -7.25 -11.91 12.36
C GLY A 172 -7.13 -13.44 12.48
N GLY A 173 -5.96 -13.95 12.91
CA GLY A 173 -5.68 -15.38 12.98
C GLY A 173 -5.37 -16.05 11.62
N ILE A 174 -5.29 -15.30 10.53
CA ILE A 174 -4.94 -15.75 9.17
C ILE A 174 -3.48 -15.39 8.89
N ARG A 175 -2.70 -16.33 8.35
CA ARG A 175 -1.33 -16.08 7.90
C ARG A 175 -1.34 -15.53 6.48
N PHE A 176 -0.72 -14.38 6.30
CA PHE A 176 -0.55 -13.72 5.01
C PHE A 176 0.90 -13.79 4.56
N ALA A 177 1.12 -14.17 3.32
CA ALA A 177 2.42 -14.00 2.66
C ALA A 177 2.36 -12.78 1.75
N LEU A 178 3.19 -11.79 2.01
CA LEU A 178 3.31 -10.57 1.21
C LEU A 178 4.55 -10.67 0.33
N LEU A 179 4.35 -10.46 -0.96
CA LEU A 179 5.37 -10.38 -2.00
C LEU A 179 5.33 -9.00 -2.62
N ASN A 180 6.48 -8.40 -2.95
CA ASN A 180 6.50 -7.09 -3.60
C ASN A 180 7.53 -7.07 -4.74
N TYR A 181 7.13 -6.51 -5.89
CA TYR A 181 7.94 -6.48 -7.11
C TYR A 181 7.83 -5.13 -7.84
N THR A 182 8.90 -4.76 -8.55
CA THR A 182 8.91 -3.58 -9.42
C THR A 182 9.36 -3.90 -10.84
N TYR A 183 8.88 -3.11 -11.79
CA TYR A 183 9.27 -3.22 -13.20
C TYR A 183 10.65 -2.59 -13.48
N SER A 184 11.11 -1.64 -12.64
CA SER A 184 12.31 -0.84 -12.90
C SER A 184 12.85 -0.22 -11.61
N THR A 185 14.07 0.32 -11.70
CA THR A 185 14.71 1.23 -10.74
C THR A 185 15.08 2.57 -11.40
N ASN A 186 14.30 3.00 -12.42
CA ASN A 186 14.57 4.20 -13.24
C ASN A 186 15.96 4.23 -13.87
N GLY A 187 16.52 3.04 -14.18
CA GLY A 187 17.87 2.91 -14.73
C GLY A 187 19.01 3.13 -13.72
N ILE A 188 18.70 3.37 -12.45
CA ILE A 188 19.72 3.42 -11.40
C ILE A 188 20.13 1.98 -11.07
N PRO A 189 21.42 1.64 -11.17
CA PRO A 189 21.89 0.30 -10.83
C PRO A 189 21.57 -0.06 -9.38
N VAL A 190 21.11 -1.28 -9.15
CA VAL A 190 20.95 -1.80 -7.78
C VAL A 190 22.34 -1.87 -7.14
N PRO A 191 22.55 -1.25 -5.98
CA PRO A 191 23.87 -1.25 -5.33
C PRO A 191 24.37 -2.66 -5.00
N PRO A 192 25.69 -2.91 -5.12
CA PRO A 192 26.28 -4.20 -4.76
C PRO A 192 25.86 -4.65 -3.36
N GLY A 193 25.49 -5.92 -3.23
CA GLY A 193 25.04 -6.52 -1.99
C GLY A 193 23.53 -6.34 -1.70
N VAL A 194 22.89 -5.31 -2.22
CA VAL A 194 21.43 -5.08 -2.08
C VAL A 194 20.66 -6.03 -3.00
N ALA A 195 19.48 -6.46 -2.55
CA ALA A 195 18.55 -7.21 -3.39
C ALA A 195 17.24 -6.44 -3.56
N VAL A 196 16.85 -6.23 -4.83
CA VAL A 196 15.56 -5.66 -5.22
C VAL A 196 14.77 -6.72 -6.00
N ARG A 197 13.50 -6.92 -5.65
CA ARG A 197 12.62 -7.87 -6.34
C ARG A 197 12.09 -7.25 -7.62
N MET A 198 12.72 -7.59 -8.73
CA MET A 198 12.27 -7.19 -10.06
C MET A 198 11.17 -8.13 -10.57
N ILE A 199 10.31 -7.62 -11.46
CA ILE A 199 9.31 -8.45 -12.16
C ILE A 199 10.03 -9.44 -13.08
N ASP A 200 10.00 -10.71 -12.69
CA ASP A 200 10.46 -11.86 -13.43
C ASP A 200 9.48 -13.01 -13.17
N THR A 201 8.78 -13.47 -14.20
CA THR A 201 7.71 -14.47 -14.04
C THR A 201 8.21 -15.83 -13.57
N ALA A 202 9.47 -16.21 -13.84
CA ALA A 202 10.04 -17.46 -13.36
C ALA A 202 10.36 -17.35 -11.86
N VAL A 203 10.90 -16.21 -11.42
CA VAL A 203 11.14 -15.91 -10.01
C VAL A 203 9.81 -15.80 -9.27
N MET A 204 8.87 -15.02 -9.76
CA MET A 204 7.54 -14.82 -9.15
C MET A 204 6.78 -16.13 -8.98
N ARG A 205 6.89 -17.06 -9.92
CA ARG A 205 6.27 -18.39 -9.81
C ARG A 205 6.85 -19.19 -8.63
N ARG A 206 8.18 -19.18 -8.44
CA ARG A 206 8.83 -19.87 -7.30
C ARG A 206 8.44 -19.22 -5.98
N ASP A 207 8.43 -17.90 -5.93
CA ASP A 207 8.07 -17.14 -4.73
C ASP A 207 6.60 -17.38 -4.34
N LEU A 208 5.69 -17.39 -5.32
CA LEU A 208 4.27 -17.72 -5.10
C LEU A 208 4.07 -19.14 -4.60
N ALA A 209 4.81 -20.12 -5.13
CA ALA A 209 4.77 -21.50 -4.63
C ALA A 209 5.23 -21.58 -3.17
N SER A 210 6.31 -20.86 -2.82
CA SER A 210 6.81 -20.75 -1.45
C SER A 210 5.82 -20.05 -0.52
N ALA A 211 5.22 -18.95 -0.98
CA ALA A 211 4.22 -18.19 -0.23
C ALA A 211 2.99 -19.05 0.11
N ARG A 212 2.46 -19.77 -0.87
CA ARG A 212 1.31 -20.67 -0.66
C ARG A 212 1.60 -21.85 0.28
N ALA A 213 2.84 -22.32 0.33
CA ALA A 213 3.24 -23.35 1.29
C ALA A 213 3.37 -22.82 2.72
N ALA A 214 3.64 -21.50 2.87
CA ALA A 214 3.93 -20.87 4.17
C ALA A 214 2.74 -20.13 4.79
N ALA A 215 1.70 -19.80 4.00
CA ALA A 215 0.61 -18.92 4.44
C ALA A 215 -0.76 -19.38 3.93
N ASP A 216 -1.80 -18.84 4.57
CA ASP A 216 -3.19 -19.16 4.23
C ASP A 216 -3.70 -18.27 3.08
N CYS A 217 -3.14 -17.04 2.93
CA CYS A 217 -3.49 -16.08 1.89
C CYS A 217 -2.23 -15.41 1.33
N THR A 218 -2.16 -15.26 0.01
CA THR A 218 -1.02 -14.67 -0.69
C THR A 218 -1.38 -13.31 -1.30
N VAL A 219 -0.63 -12.28 -0.93
CA VAL A 219 -0.78 -10.90 -1.41
C VAL A 219 0.43 -10.51 -2.23
N VAL A 220 0.22 -10.02 -3.45
CA VAL A 220 1.27 -9.45 -4.30
C VAL A 220 1.09 -7.95 -4.41
N LEU A 221 2.04 -7.19 -3.86
CA LEU A 221 2.17 -5.75 -4.05
C LEU A 221 3.06 -5.53 -5.28
N ILE A 222 2.60 -4.80 -6.28
CA ILE A 222 3.32 -4.73 -7.54
C ILE A 222 3.36 -3.31 -8.12
N HIS A 223 4.56 -2.86 -8.44
CA HIS A 223 4.82 -1.55 -9.04
C HIS A 223 5.03 -1.72 -10.54
N TRP A 224 4.03 -1.31 -11.36
CA TRP A 224 3.93 -1.69 -12.78
C TRP A 224 3.08 -0.72 -13.61
N GLY A 225 3.08 -0.93 -14.92
CA GLY A 225 2.19 -0.23 -15.86
C GLY A 225 2.79 1.04 -16.43
N ASP A 226 1.94 1.88 -16.97
CA ASP A 226 2.33 3.14 -17.61
C ASP A 226 1.80 4.32 -16.80
N GLU A 227 2.66 5.31 -16.54
CA GLU A 227 2.28 6.53 -15.83
C GLU A 227 1.09 7.23 -16.49
N TYR A 228 0.17 7.73 -15.66
CA TYR A 228 -0.97 8.57 -16.05
C TYR A 228 -2.01 7.89 -16.96
N ARG A 229 -1.92 6.57 -17.16
CA ARG A 229 -2.90 5.79 -17.90
C ARG A 229 -3.98 5.26 -16.96
N ARG A 230 -5.23 5.71 -17.15
CA ARG A 230 -6.36 5.30 -16.30
C ARG A 230 -6.88 3.89 -16.59
N GLN A 231 -6.57 3.32 -17.75
CA GLN A 231 -6.88 1.92 -18.06
C GLN A 231 -5.61 1.08 -17.98
N PRO A 232 -5.69 -0.11 -17.37
CA PRO A 232 -4.54 -1.00 -17.28
C PRO A 232 -4.09 -1.44 -18.69
N SER A 233 -2.78 -1.46 -18.89
CA SER A 233 -2.17 -1.92 -20.13
C SER A 233 -2.41 -3.43 -20.34
N GLN A 234 -2.24 -3.88 -21.58
CA GLN A 234 -2.32 -5.32 -21.87
C GLN A 234 -1.27 -6.14 -21.09
N ALA A 235 -0.08 -5.54 -20.85
CA ALA A 235 0.97 -6.15 -20.05
C ALA A 235 0.53 -6.35 -18.59
N GLN A 236 -0.07 -5.32 -17.97
CA GLN A 236 -0.64 -5.44 -16.62
C GLN A 236 -1.71 -6.53 -16.55
N ARG A 237 -2.65 -6.57 -17.50
CA ARG A 237 -3.71 -7.59 -17.54
C ARG A 237 -3.16 -9.01 -17.65
N ARG A 238 -2.18 -9.23 -18.54
CA ARG A 238 -1.52 -10.54 -18.71
C ARG A 238 -0.78 -10.97 -17.46
N LEU A 239 -0.04 -10.04 -16.83
CA LEU A 239 0.71 -10.33 -15.61
C LEU A 239 -0.23 -10.57 -14.43
N ALA A 240 -1.32 -9.80 -14.29
CA ALA A 240 -2.35 -10.04 -13.27
C ALA A 240 -2.97 -11.44 -13.40
N ALA A 241 -3.34 -11.83 -14.62
CA ALA A 241 -3.87 -13.16 -14.88
C ALA A 241 -2.84 -14.28 -14.58
N PHE A 242 -1.55 -14.05 -14.88
CA PHE A 242 -0.48 -14.97 -14.49
C PHE A 242 -0.38 -15.09 -12.97
N LEU A 243 -0.34 -13.97 -12.23
CA LEU A 243 -0.23 -13.96 -10.76
C LEU A 243 -1.41 -14.69 -10.11
N ARG A 244 -2.64 -14.40 -10.54
CA ARG A 244 -3.84 -15.08 -10.03
C ARG A 244 -3.78 -16.61 -10.28
N ARG A 245 -3.45 -17.02 -11.50
CA ARG A 245 -3.29 -18.47 -11.82
C ARG A 245 -2.14 -19.12 -11.08
N SER A 246 -1.11 -18.37 -10.70
CA SER A 246 0.04 -18.88 -9.94
C SER A 246 -0.20 -18.87 -8.42
N GLY A 247 -1.37 -18.41 -7.97
CA GLY A 247 -1.82 -18.51 -6.58
C GLY A 247 -1.77 -17.25 -5.76
N ALA A 248 -1.69 -16.07 -6.37
CA ALA A 248 -1.95 -14.83 -5.66
C ALA A 248 -3.46 -14.68 -5.40
N ASP A 249 -3.87 -14.46 -4.16
CA ASP A 249 -5.26 -14.20 -3.79
C ASP A 249 -5.60 -12.71 -3.97
N LEU A 250 -4.67 -11.82 -3.62
CA LEU A 250 -4.78 -10.40 -3.82
C LEU A 250 -3.58 -9.88 -4.63
N VAL A 251 -3.85 -9.05 -5.63
CA VAL A 251 -2.83 -8.30 -6.39
C VAL A 251 -3.13 -6.81 -6.25
N VAL A 252 -2.18 -6.05 -5.73
CA VAL A 252 -2.35 -4.63 -5.45
C VAL A 252 -1.28 -3.84 -6.18
N GLY A 253 -1.71 -3.07 -7.18
CA GLY A 253 -0.84 -2.33 -8.10
C GLY A 253 -0.63 -0.88 -7.69
N SER A 254 0.56 -0.37 -8.01
CA SER A 254 1.01 1.02 -7.88
C SER A 254 1.83 1.44 -9.11
N HIS A 255 2.32 2.68 -9.18
CA HIS A 255 3.10 3.30 -10.25
C HIS A 255 2.32 4.21 -11.22
N PRO A 256 1.14 3.88 -11.77
CA PRO A 256 0.49 4.78 -12.73
C PRO A 256 0.16 6.18 -12.20
N HIS A 257 0.25 6.40 -10.89
CA HIS A 257 -0.08 7.66 -10.19
C HIS A 257 -1.53 8.13 -10.38
N VAL A 258 -2.35 7.30 -10.97
CA VAL A 258 -3.78 7.50 -11.18
C VAL A 258 -4.53 6.23 -10.80
N VAL A 259 -5.73 6.37 -10.30
CA VAL A 259 -6.58 5.23 -10.01
C VAL A 259 -6.92 4.51 -11.33
N GLN A 260 -6.68 3.20 -11.36
CA GLN A 260 -7.15 2.28 -12.38
C GLN A 260 -8.28 1.41 -11.82
N PRO A 261 -9.14 0.81 -12.68
CA PRO A 261 -10.17 -0.11 -12.23
C PRO A 261 -9.62 -1.28 -11.43
N TYR A 262 -10.48 -1.96 -10.68
CA TYR A 262 -10.16 -3.25 -10.08
C TYR A 262 -11.11 -4.34 -10.59
N ALA A 263 -10.67 -5.59 -10.48
CA ALA A 263 -11.47 -6.79 -10.74
C ALA A 263 -11.45 -7.65 -9.48
N ALA A 264 -12.61 -8.20 -9.11
CA ALA A 264 -12.73 -9.07 -7.95
C ALA A 264 -13.73 -10.19 -8.20
N ASP A 265 -13.49 -11.32 -7.55
CA ASP A 265 -14.40 -12.43 -7.38
C ASP A 265 -14.41 -12.88 -5.91
N SER A 266 -15.19 -13.90 -5.58
CA SER A 266 -15.30 -14.41 -4.20
C SER A 266 -14.00 -15.04 -3.67
N THR A 267 -12.96 -15.21 -4.49
CA THR A 267 -11.69 -15.86 -4.15
C THR A 267 -10.51 -14.89 -4.12
N GLY A 268 -10.69 -13.66 -4.61
CA GLY A 268 -9.64 -12.64 -4.57
C GLY A 268 -9.89 -11.45 -5.46
N ALA A 269 -8.88 -10.58 -5.56
CA ALA A 269 -9.00 -9.34 -6.32
C ALA A 269 -7.68 -8.91 -6.98
N VAL A 270 -7.82 -8.07 -8.01
CA VAL A 270 -6.72 -7.33 -8.65
C VAL A 270 -7.08 -5.86 -8.66
N PHE A 271 -6.38 -5.06 -7.88
CA PHE A 271 -6.38 -3.60 -7.99
C PHE A 271 -5.23 -3.22 -8.92
N TYR A 272 -5.51 -2.70 -10.10
CA TYR A 272 -4.47 -2.41 -11.09
C TYR A 272 -3.60 -1.21 -10.72
N SER A 273 -4.18 -0.17 -10.11
CA SER A 273 -3.45 0.94 -9.50
C SER A 273 -4.32 1.65 -8.47
N LEU A 274 -3.73 1.89 -7.30
CA LEU A 274 -4.37 2.66 -6.24
C LEU A 274 -4.22 4.17 -6.43
N GLY A 275 -3.36 4.63 -7.35
CA GLY A 275 -3.02 6.04 -7.53
C GLY A 275 -2.16 6.60 -6.40
N ASN A 276 -2.03 7.92 -6.34
CA ASN A 276 -1.25 8.59 -5.32
C ASN A 276 -2.00 8.60 -3.97
N PHE A 277 -1.38 8.04 -2.94
CA PHE A 277 -1.87 8.22 -1.58
C PHE A 277 -1.53 9.62 -1.07
N VAL A 278 -0.27 10.05 -1.27
CA VAL A 278 0.17 11.42 -1.07
C VAL A 278 1.30 11.78 -2.02
N SER A 279 1.15 12.88 -2.76
CA SER A 279 2.18 13.43 -3.64
C SER A 279 1.92 14.91 -3.96
N ASN A 280 2.89 15.58 -4.57
CA ASN A 280 2.70 16.92 -5.14
C ASN A 280 2.33 16.91 -6.63
N GLN A 281 2.00 15.77 -7.19
CA GLN A 281 1.52 15.73 -8.58
C GLN A 281 0.13 16.34 -8.67
N ARG A 282 -0.03 17.40 -9.51
CA ARG A 282 -1.29 18.16 -9.67
C ARG A 282 -1.89 18.02 -11.06
N ARG A 283 -1.33 17.14 -11.88
CA ARG A 283 -1.97 16.74 -13.12
C ARG A 283 -3.32 16.10 -12.82
N ARG A 284 -4.33 16.32 -13.69
CA ARG A 284 -5.64 15.71 -13.55
C ARG A 284 -5.51 14.18 -13.31
N TYR A 285 -6.23 13.68 -12.32
CA TYR A 285 -6.27 12.32 -11.79
C TYR A 285 -5.12 11.93 -10.85
N CYS A 286 -4.08 12.79 -10.67
CA CYS A 286 -2.92 12.47 -9.83
C CYS A 286 -3.00 13.10 -8.43
N ASP A 287 -4.03 13.90 -8.15
CA ASP A 287 -4.21 14.64 -6.90
C ASP A 287 -4.85 13.83 -5.76
N GLY A 288 -4.85 12.50 -5.92
CA GLY A 288 -5.34 11.56 -4.93
C GLY A 288 -5.30 10.12 -5.45
N GLY A 289 -5.90 9.22 -4.69
CA GLY A 289 -5.93 7.79 -4.96
C GLY A 289 -7.10 7.10 -4.27
N ILE A 290 -6.91 5.83 -3.95
CA ILE A 290 -7.85 5.03 -3.17
C ILE A 290 -7.14 4.27 -2.06
N MET A 291 -7.84 4.05 -0.96
CA MET A 291 -7.55 2.97 -0.02
C MET A 291 -8.36 1.74 -0.46
N ALA A 292 -7.68 0.69 -0.89
CA ALA A 292 -8.32 -0.60 -1.18
C ALA A 292 -8.51 -1.36 0.12
N ARG A 293 -9.75 -1.82 0.39
CA ARG A 293 -10.06 -2.62 1.58
C ARG A 293 -10.42 -4.04 1.16
N ALA A 294 -9.91 -5.01 1.89
CA ALA A 294 -10.24 -6.41 1.69
C ALA A 294 -10.63 -7.07 3.01
N THR A 295 -11.79 -7.70 3.04
CA THR A 295 -12.17 -8.64 4.10
C THR A 295 -11.85 -10.03 3.61
N VAL A 296 -10.95 -10.72 4.31
CA VAL A 296 -10.56 -12.10 4.02
C VAL A 296 -11.12 -13.01 5.10
N VAL A 297 -11.89 -14.01 4.69
CA VAL A 297 -12.47 -15.03 5.57
C VAL A 297 -11.84 -16.38 5.24
N LEU A 298 -11.14 -16.98 6.19
CA LEU A 298 -10.64 -18.34 6.11
C LEU A 298 -11.62 -19.28 6.79
N ARG A 299 -12.22 -20.16 6.01
CA ARG A 299 -13.19 -21.14 6.49
C ARG A 299 -12.51 -22.35 7.14
N PRO A 300 -13.24 -23.11 7.96
CA PRO A 300 -12.69 -24.33 8.59
C PRO A 300 -12.21 -25.39 7.61
N ASP A 301 -12.75 -25.41 6.39
CA ASP A 301 -12.34 -26.31 5.31
C ASP A 301 -11.05 -25.85 4.58
N GLY A 302 -10.44 -24.74 5.03
CA GLY A 302 -9.25 -24.15 4.42
C GLY A 302 -9.54 -23.26 3.20
N SER A 303 -10.81 -23.11 2.78
CA SER A 303 -11.14 -22.23 1.67
C SER A 303 -11.15 -20.77 2.08
N LEU A 304 -10.68 -19.89 1.18
CA LEU A 304 -10.76 -18.44 1.35
C LEU A 304 -12.01 -17.85 0.69
N ARG A 305 -12.55 -16.81 1.33
CA ARG A 305 -13.49 -15.89 0.73
C ARG A 305 -12.93 -14.48 0.87
N VAL A 306 -13.07 -13.70 -0.18
CA VAL A 306 -12.58 -12.33 -0.24
C VAL A 306 -13.71 -11.42 -0.69
N ALA A 307 -13.89 -10.33 0.05
CA ALA A 307 -14.75 -9.21 -0.37
C ALA A 307 -13.91 -7.94 -0.36
N VAL A 308 -14.08 -7.09 -1.37
CA VAL A 308 -13.28 -5.87 -1.51
C VAL A 308 -14.14 -4.66 -1.82
N ASP A 309 -13.66 -3.51 -1.41
CA ASP A 309 -14.13 -2.21 -1.85
C ASP A 309 -12.98 -1.19 -1.90
N ALA A 310 -13.29 0.06 -2.23
CA ALA A 310 -12.32 1.13 -2.32
C ALA A 310 -12.89 2.42 -1.74
N VAL A 311 -12.08 3.10 -0.91
CA VAL A 311 -12.38 4.43 -0.37
C VAL A 311 -11.49 5.44 -1.07
N PRO A 312 -12.04 6.34 -1.91
CA PRO A 312 -11.25 7.39 -2.53
C PRO A 312 -10.70 8.37 -1.49
N VAL A 313 -9.47 8.83 -1.74
CA VAL A 313 -8.77 9.83 -0.92
C VAL A 313 -8.23 10.95 -1.81
N TRP A 314 -8.43 12.19 -1.38
CA TRP A 314 -7.93 13.38 -2.08
C TRP A 314 -6.87 14.09 -1.24
N VAL A 315 -5.83 14.64 -1.89
CA VAL A 315 -4.74 15.35 -1.22
C VAL A 315 -5.00 16.84 -1.26
N MET A 316 -5.30 17.42 -0.11
CA MET A 316 -5.58 18.84 0.05
C MET A 316 -4.29 19.64 0.27
N LEU A 317 -4.13 20.75 -0.46
CA LEU A 317 -3.05 21.71 -0.27
C LEU A 317 -3.46 22.80 0.76
N PRO A 318 -2.49 23.55 1.34
CA PRO A 318 -1.04 23.44 1.12
C PRO A 318 -0.37 22.37 1.98
N ASP A 319 -1.07 21.79 2.97
CA ASP A 319 -0.50 20.92 4.01
C ASP A 319 -0.43 19.46 3.60
N TYR A 320 -0.85 19.13 2.38
CA TYR A 320 -0.89 17.76 1.82
C TYR A 320 -1.71 16.77 2.66
N ARG A 321 -2.74 17.25 3.38
CA ARG A 321 -3.62 16.37 4.16
C ARG A 321 -4.38 15.41 3.25
N ILE A 322 -4.37 14.15 3.61
CA ILE A 322 -5.10 13.10 2.89
C ILE A 322 -6.53 13.06 3.43
N LEU A 323 -7.50 13.39 2.58
CA LEU A 323 -8.92 13.45 2.95
C LEU A 323 -9.69 12.28 2.33
N PRO A 324 -10.18 11.32 3.12
CA PRO A 324 -11.15 10.35 2.63
C PRO A 324 -12.41 11.05 2.14
N LEU A 325 -12.94 10.67 0.98
CA LEU A 325 -14.10 11.33 0.40
C LEU A 325 -15.31 11.42 1.35
N PRO A 326 -15.67 10.37 2.11
CA PRO A 326 -16.79 10.45 3.05
C PRO A 326 -16.61 11.47 4.17
N ALA A 327 -15.37 11.79 4.56
CA ALA A 327 -15.06 12.73 5.63
C ALA A 327 -14.81 14.16 5.13
N ALA A 328 -14.59 14.35 3.84
CA ALA A 328 -14.19 15.64 3.28
C ALA A 328 -15.31 16.70 3.33
N ASP A 329 -16.58 16.29 3.43
CA ASP A 329 -17.70 17.22 3.55
C ASP A 329 -17.68 18.01 4.88
N THR A 330 -16.98 17.51 5.89
CA THR A 330 -16.82 18.18 7.21
C THR A 330 -15.60 19.08 7.30
N VAL A 331 -14.72 19.07 6.29
CA VAL A 331 -13.49 19.88 6.28
C VAL A 331 -13.75 21.23 5.62
N PRO A 332 -13.37 22.36 6.26
CA PRO A 332 -13.46 23.65 5.64
C PRO A 332 -12.62 23.72 4.36
N MET A 333 -13.24 24.13 3.27
CA MET A 333 -12.60 24.28 1.95
C MET A 333 -13.00 25.61 1.32
N THR A 334 -12.06 26.24 0.64
CA THR A 334 -12.34 27.32 -0.28
C THR A 334 -13.22 26.83 -1.44
N ARG A 335 -13.83 27.75 -2.18
CA ARG A 335 -14.60 27.41 -3.38
C ARG A 335 -13.75 26.65 -4.42
N ALA A 336 -12.49 27.04 -4.59
CA ALA A 336 -11.57 26.43 -5.55
C ALA A 336 -11.23 24.97 -5.15
N GLU A 337 -10.89 24.75 -3.87
CA GLU A 337 -10.61 23.42 -3.33
C GLU A 337 -11.82 22.49 -3.45
N ARG A 338 -13.01 23.00 -3.12
CA ARG A 338 -14.25 22.22 -3.25
C ARG A 338 -14.56 21.81 -4.70
N LEU A 339 -14.24 22.65 -5.68
CA LEU A 339 -14.37 22.32 -7.09
C LEU A 339 -13.36 21.24 -7.52
N GLN A 340 -12.10 21.34 -7.07
CA GLN A 340 -11.07 20.33 -7.34
C GLN A 340 -11.43 18.99 -6.71
N TYR A 341 -11.81 19.00 -5.44
CA TYR A 341 -12.30 17.83 -4.71
C TYR A 341 -13.48 17.16 -5.43
N ALA A 342 -14.53 17.92 -5.80
CA ALA A 342 -15.69 17.39 -6.48
C ALA A 342 -15.33 16.74 -7.82
N ARG A 343 -14.44 17.37 -8.59
CA ARG A 343 -13.91 16.80 -9.85
C ARG A 343 -13.17 15.49 -9.61
N PHE A 344 -12.27 15.46 -8.62
CA PHE A 344 -11.55 14.22 -8.28
C PHE A 344 -12.50 13.12 -7.85
N ALA A 345 -13.52 13.43 -7.05
CA ALA A 345 -14.54 12.50 -6.59
C ALA A 345 -15.34 11.88 -7.75
N GLU A 346 -15.77 12.71 -8.70
CA GLU A 346 -16.49 12.29 -9.91
C GLU A 346 -15.61 11.40 -10.79
N ASP A 347 -14.40 11.86 -11.11
CA ASP A 347 -13.43 11.15 -11.94
C ASP A 347 -13.10 9.76 -11.34
N THR A 348 -12.94 9.69 -10.01
CA THR A 348 -12.60 8.43 -9.34
C THR A 348 -13.79 7.47 -9.28
N ARG A 349 -15.00 7.95 -8.97
CA ARG A 349 -16.21 7.13 -9.05
C ARG A 349 -16.44 6.57 -10.45
N PHE A 350 -16.24 7.40 -11.47
CA PHE A 350 -16.36 6.96 -12.87
C PHE A 350 -15.43 5.80 -13.19
N ILE A 351 -14.14 5.88 -12.82
CA ILE A 351 -13.16 4.83 -13.17
C ILE A 351 -13.39 3.55 -12.36
N LEU A 352 -13.79 3.65 -11.10
CA LEU A 352 -14.10 2.49 -10.27
C LEU A 352 -15.33 1.72 -10.79
N ASN A 353 -16.33 2.43 -11.35
CA ASN A 353 -17.53 1.81 -11.94
C ASN A 353 -17.29 1.28 -13.37
N ALA A 354 -16.21 1.70 -14.04
CA ALA A 354 -15.97 1.33 -15.44
C ALA A 354 -15.55 -0.13 -15.63
N GLY A 355 -14.97 -0.75 -14.61
CA GLY A 355 -14.36 -2.08 -14.71
C GLY A 355 -13.10 -2.11 -15.59
N PRO A 356 -12.23 -3.14 -15.45
CA PRO A 356 -10.94 -3.19 -16.13
C PRO A 356 -11.00 -3.64 -17.60
N TYR A 357 -12.17 -4.00 -18.10
CA TYR A 357 -12.35 -4.62 -19.43
C TYR A 357 -13.26 -3.83 -20.37
N LYS A 358 -13.56 -2.58 -20.06
CA LYS A 358 -14.33 -1.69 -20.93
C LYS A 358 -13.45 -0.86 -21.83
#